data_1c3cdc6b5e8b5f2cdd863f7323049efa
#
_entry.id   1c3cdc6b5e8b5f2cdd863f7323049efa
#
_cell.length_a   1.000
_cell.length_b   1.000
_cell.length_c   1.000
_cell.angle_alpha   90.00
_cell.angle_beta   90.00
_cell.angle_gamma   90.00
#
_symmetry.space_group_name_H-M   'P 1'
#
loop_
_entity.id
_entity.type
_entity.pdbx_description
1 polymer ?
#
loop_
_entity_poly.entity_id
_entity_poly.type
_entity_poly.pdbx_seq_one_letter_code
_entity_poly.pdbx_strand_id
1 'polypeptide(L)'
;MYNIIAICGAKRSGKDVLAKYLINKYKYEKLSFAEPLKKAVKELFNFNDIQVGIDEDNGIGNEKDIIDERWGITPRKALQFFGTEIMQYKMNELIPNTNRSFFADILVSRIIPNKKYVISDLRFLHEYEKIKGLNIIIIKVIRPSIINLCICDDHISENEYEKIPCIDIINHGSIDDYIENFELLNKYYKIIDNQL
;
A
#
# COMPACT_ATOMS: atom_id res chain seq x y z
N MET A 1 8.07 7.49 19.37
CA MET A 1 8.65 6.88 18.14
C MET A 1 7.78 5.72 17.69
N TYR A 2 7.39 5.72 16.42
CA TYR A 2 6.56 4.67 15.86
C TYR A 2 7.42 3.63 15.11
N ASN A 3 7.18 2.36 15.38
CA ASN A 3 7.91 1.28 14.71
C ASN A 3 7.32 0.94 13.34
N ILE A 4 6.06 1.31 13.10
CA ILE A 4 5.37 1.06 11.85
C ILE A 4 4.82 2.37 11.31
N ILE A 5 5.10 2.65 10.04
CA ILE A 5 4.49 3.75 9.28
C ILE A 5 3.65 3.14 8.18
N ALA A 6 2.33 3.30 8.26
CA ALA A 6 1.44 2.92 7.17
C ALA A 6 1.05 4.16 6.35
N ILE A 7 1.03 3.99 5.03
CA ILE A 7 0.77 5.07 4.09
C ILE A 7 -0.46 4.70 3.26
N CYS A 8 -1.44 5.59 3.24
CA CYS A 8 -2.64 5.48 2.42
C CYS A 8 -2.78 6.69 1.47
N GLY A 9 -3.78 6.68 0.61
CA GLY A 9 -4.06 7.74 -0.37
C GLY A 9 -4.30 7.21 -1.77
N ALA A 10 -4.75 8.08 -2.67
CA ALA A 10 -5.12 7.74 -4.04
C ALA A 10 -3.98 7.11 -4.86
N LYS A 11 -4.32 6.40 -5.93
CA LYS A 11 -3.34 5.92 -6.92
C LYS A 11 -2.52 7.10 -7.46
N ARG A 12 -1.20 6.92 -7.57
CA ARG A 12 -0.22 7.94 -8.02
C ARG A 12 -0.08 9.17 -7.09
N SER A 13 -0.56 9.11 -5.85
CA SER A 13 -0.40 10.23 -4.92
C SER A 13 1.05 10.44 -4.43
N GLY A 14 1.95 9.44 -4.59
CA GLY A 14 3.34 9.52 -4.12
C GLY A 14 3.65 8.66 -2.91
N LYS A 15 2.77 7.71 -2.53
CA LYS A 15 2.98 6.78 -1.41
C LYS A 15 4.31 6.03 -1.49
N ASP A 16 4.63 5.51 -2.69
CA ASP A 16 5.84 4.72 -2.88
C ASP A 16 7.11 5.57 -2.84
N VAL A 17 7.04 6.84 -3.23
CA VAL A 17 8.15 7.81 -3.07
C VAL A 17 8.48 7.98 -1.59
N LEU A 18 7.47 8.21 -0.75
CA LEU A 18 7.67 8.34 0.70
C LEU A 18 8.17 7.02 1.31
N ALA A 19 7.61 5.88 0.90
CA ALA A 19 8.07 4.58 1.38
C ALA A 19 9.55 4.34 1.04
N LYS A 20 9.98 4.61 -0.20
CA LYS A 20 11.40 4.52 -0.61
C LYS A 20 12.29 5.45 0.21
N TYR A 21 11.84 6.67 0.46
CA TYR A 21 12.57 7.60 1.31
C TYR A 21 12.77 7.05 2.73
N LEU A 22 11.73 6.50 3.35
CA LEU A 22 11.80 5.89 4.68
C LEU A 22 12.75 4.68 4.72
N ILE A 23 12.72 3.85 3.70
CA ILE A 23 13.62 2.70 3.56
C ILE A 23 15.08 3.18 3.45
N ASN A 24 15.36 4.12 2.57
CA ASN A 24 16.72 4.55 2.27
C ASN A 24 17.34 5.33 3.44
N LYS A 25 16.62 6.32 3.97
CA LYS A 25 17.14 7.21 5.02
C LYS A 25 17.04 6.61 6.42
N TYR A 26 15.87 6.06 6.77
CA TYR A 26 15.56 5.63 8.13
C TYR A 26 15.61 4.13 8.35
N LYS A 27 15.99 3.37 7.30
CA LYS A 27 16.18 1.91 7.34
C LYS A 27 14.92 1.13 7.74
N TYR A 28 13.75 1.61 7.30
CA TYR A 28 12.52 0.84 7.40
C TYR A 28 12.55 -0.35 6.44
N GLU A 29 12.00 -1.48 6.86
CA GLU A 29 11.76 -2.64 5.99
C GLU A 29 10.36 -2.51 5.36
N LYS A 30 10.22 -2.83 4.07
CA LYS A 30 8.90 -2.79 3.40
C LYS A 30 8.06 -4.00 3.78
N LEU A 31 6.82 -3.77 4.20
CA LEU A 31 5.75 -4.77 4.25
C LEU A 31 4.61 -4.34 3.33
N SER A 32 3.84 -5.30 2.83
CA SER A 32 2.73 -5.04 1.93
C SER A 32 1.63 -6.09 2.16
N PHE A 33 0.38 -5.63 2.25
CA PHE A 33 -0.80 -6.50 2.30
C PHE A 33 -0.93 -7.32 1.03
N ALA A 34 -0.68 -6.69 -0.12
CA ALA A 34 -0.85 -7.31 -1.42
C ALA A 34 0.31 -8.22 -1.86
N GLU A 35 1.44 -8.27 -1.14
CA GLU A 35 2.60 -9.06 -1.56
C GLU A 35 2.28 -10.55 -1.76
N PRO A 36 1.58 -11.26 -0.83
CA PRO A 36 1.22 -12.66 -1.03
C PRO A 36 0.33 -12.87 -2.26
N LEU A 37 -0.63 -11.97 -2.47
CA LEU A 37 -1.50 -11.98 -3.65
C LEU A 37 -0.70 -11.81 -4.95
N LYS A 38 0.18 -10.82 -5.00
CA LYS A 38 1.02 -10.57 -6.18
C LYS A 38 1.87 -11.79 -6.55
N LYS A 39 2.48 -12.43 -5.55
CA LYS A 39 3.27 -13.66 -5.76
C LYS A 39 2.39 -14.82 -6.26
N ALA A 40 1.22 -15.03 -5.67
CA ALA A 40 0.30 -16.08 -6.10
C ALA A 40 -0.21 -15.88 -7.53
N VAL A 41 -0.67 -14.67 -7.86
CA VAL A 41 -1.17 -14.34 -9.21
C VAL A 41 -0.05 -14.40 -10.24
N LYS A 42 1.17 -13.97 -9.90
CA LYS A 42 2.36 -14.11 -10.75
C LYS A 42 2.55 -15.56 -11.17
N GLU A 43 2.58 -16.48 -10.20
CA GLU A 43 2.79 -17.91 -10.48
C GLU A 43 1.61 -18.53 -11.25
N LEU A 44 0.37 -18.26 -10.85
CA LEU A 44 -0.82 -18.82 -11.50
C LEU A 44 -0.95 -18.45 -12.98
N PHE A 45 -0.64 -17.21 -13.34
CA PHE A 45 -0.78 -16.68 -14.69
C PHE A 45 0.55 -16.63 -15.46
N ASN A 46 1.64 -17.04 -14.84
CA ASN A 46 2.98 -16.89 -15.38
C ASN A 46 3.28 -15.44 -15.82
N PHE A 47 2.87 -14.47 -14.97
CA PHE A 47 3.22 -13.07 -15.14
C PHE A 47 4.65 -12.80 -14.67
N ASN A 48 5.25 -11.71 -15.12
CA ASN A 48 6.53 -11.24 -14.60
C ASN A 48 6.35 -10.27 -13.41
N ASP A 49 7.44 -9.90 -12.74
CA ASP A 49 7.42 -9.03 -11.56
C ASP A 49 6.88 -7.62 -11.85
N ILE A 50 7.11 -7.10 -13.05
CA ILE A 50 6.62 -5.78 -13.48
C ILE A 50 5.11 -5.83 -13.69
N GLN A 51 4.61 -6.88 -14.35
CA GLN A 51 3.17 -7.08 -14.61
C GLN A 51 2.35 -7.16 -13.33
N VAL A 52 2.87 -7.74 -12.26
CA VAL A 52 2.16 -7.79 -10.97
C VAL A 52 2.56 -6.64 -10.03
N GLY A 53 3.59 -5.85 -10.38
CA GLY A 53 4.10 -4.73 -9.60
C GLY A 53 4.80 -5.16 -8.32
N ILE A 54 5.59 -6.20 -8.38
CA ILE A 54 6.60 -6.54 -7.38
C ILE A 54 7.84 -5.69 -7.62
N ASP A 55 8.28 -5.60 -8.86
CA ASP A 55 9.35 -4.71 -9.32
C ASP A 55 8.75 -3.53 -10.09
N GLU A 56 8.46 -2.44 -9.39
CA GLU A 56 7.91 -1.22 -10.00
C GLU A 56 9.00 -0.28 -10.52
N ASP A 57 10.25 -0.49 -10.13
CA ASP A 57 11.36 0.41 -10.46
C ASP A 57 11.89 0.20 -11.88
N ASN A 58 11.74 -1.00 -12.42
CA ASN A 58 12.21 -1.37 -13.75
C ASN A 58 11.10 -1.31 -14.83
N GLY A 59 9.88 -0.97 -14.45
CA GLY A 59 8.73 -0.87 -15.38
C GLY A 59 8.68 0.47 -16.12
N ILE A 60 8.80 0.42 -17.45
CA ILE A 60 8.57 1.57 -18.33
C ILE A 60 7.08 1.63 -18.65
N GLY A 61 6.25 2.03 -17.70
CA GLY A 61 4.84 2.21 -17.99
C GLY A 61 3.90 1.43 -17.07
N ASN A 62 2.68 1.27 -17.52
CA ASN A 62 1.59 0.70 -16.73
C ASN A 62 1.35 -0.77 -17.12
N GLU A 63 2.37 -1.62 -17.07
CA GLU A 63 2.30 -3.02 -17.53
C GLU A 63 1.17 -3.82 -16.87
N LYS A 64 0.76 -3.42 -15.67
CA LYS A 64 -0.45 -3.96 -15.01
C LYS A 64 -1.73 -3.74 -15.81
N ASP A 65 -1.76 -2.73 -16.67
CA ASP A 65 -2.94 -2.33 -17.45
C ASP A 65 -2.87 -2.77 -18.90
N ILE A 66 -1.77 -3.45 -19.31
CA ILE A 66 -1.63 -4.03 -20.65
C ILE A 66 -2.29 -5.40 -20.66
N ILE A 67 -3.08 -5.68 -21.70
CA ILE A 67 -3.70 -6.99 -21.89
C ILE A 67 -2.62 -8.03 -22.18
N ASP A 68 -2.58 -9.09 -21.40
CA ASP A 68 -1.76 -10.26 -21.68
C ASP A 68 -2.46 -11.11 -22.74
N GLU A 69 -1.83 -11.28 -23.90
CA GLU A 69 -2.43 -11.96 -25.05
C GLU A 69 -2.78 -13.43 -24.77
N ARG A 70 -2.05 -14.09 -23.87
CA ARG A 70 -2.30 -15.49 -23.49
C ARG A 70 -3.65 -15.68 -22.79
N TRP A 71 -4.05 -14.67 -21.99
CA TRP A 71 -5.22 -14.75 -21.12
C TRP A 71 -6.36 -13.83 -21.56
N GLY A 72 -6.09 -12.85 -22.43
CA GLY A 72 -7.07 -11.85 -22.87
C GLY A 72 -7.52 -10.89 -21.74
N ILE A 73 -6.76 -10.81 -20.64
CA ILE A 73 -7.03 -9.94 -19.48
C ILE A 73 -5.80 -9.16 -19.08
N THR A 74 -5.99 -8.06 -18.35
CA THR A 74 -4.88 -7.33 -17.75
C THR A 74 -4.45 -7.99 -16.44
N PRO A 75 -3.16 -7.92 -16.07
CA PRO A 75 -2.69 -8.34 -14.76
C PRO A 75 -3.43 -7.65 -13.60
N ARG A 76 -3.80 -6.37 -13.77
CA ARG A 76 -4.62 -5.63 -12.80
C ARG A 76 -5.97 -6.31 -12.57
N LYS A 77 -6.67 -6.72 -13.62
CA LYS A 77 -7.96 -7.42 -13.53
C LYS A 77 -7.84 -8.74 -12.76
N ALA A 78 -6.76 -9.50 -13.02
CA ALA A 78 -6.48 -10.72 -12.28
C ALA A 78 -6.23 -10.42 -10.78
N LEU A 79 -5.36 -9.44 -10.48
CA LEU A 79 -5.08 -9.03 -9.10
C LEU A 79 -6.35 -8.54 -8.36
N GLN A 80 -7.20 -7.75 -8.99
CA GLN A 80 -8.44 -7.28 -8.39
C GLN A 80 -9.42 -8.43 -8.14
N PHE A 81 -9.61 -9.31 -9.11
CA PHE A 81 -10.51 -10.46 -8.96
C PHE A 81 -10.04 -11.39 -7.83
N PHE A 82 -8.78 -11.83 -7.86
CA PHE A 82 -8.27 -12.71 -6.82
C PHE A 82 -8.22 -12.02 -5.45
N GLY A 83 -7.79 -10.76 -5.41
CA GLY A 83 -7.64 -10.02 -4.17
C GLY A 83 -8.97 -9.70 -3.49
N THR A 84 -9.99 -9.31 -4.25
CA THR A 84 -11.28 -8.90 -3.72
C THR A 84 -12.27 -10.06 -3.71
N GLU A 85 -12.61 -10.61 -4.90
CA GLU A 85 -13.69 -11.59 -4.99
C GLU A 85 -13.33 -12.90 -4.28
N ILE A 86 -12.11 -13.39 -4.48
CA ILE A 86 -11.70 -14.66 -3.88
C ILE A 86 -11.23 -14.45 -2.44
N MET A 87 -10.20 -13.62 -2.22
CA MET A 87 -9.52 -13.57 -0.94
C MET A 87 -10.24 -12.74 0.12
N GLN A 88 -11.03 -11.72 -0.24
CA GLN A 88 -11.79 -10.96 0.76
C GLN A 88 -13.19 -11.54 0.99
N TYR A 89 -13.86 -12.02 -0.06
CA TYR A 89 -15.25 -12.50 0.09
C TYR A 89 -15.34 -14.02 0.22
N LYS A 90 -14.68 -14.80 -0.66
CA LYS A 90 -14.79 -16.26 -0.66
C LYS A 90 -13.92 -16.94 0.40
N MET A 91 -12.85 -16.31 0.86
CA MET A 91 -11.95 -16.91 1.84
C MET A 91 -12.67 -17.25 3.16
N ASN A 92 -13.71 -16.52 3.52
CA ASN A 92 -14.49 -16.80 4.72
C ASN A 92 -15.26 -18.14 4.66
N GLU A 93 -15.50 -18.68 3.46
CA GLU A 93 -16.08 -20.03 3.29
C GLU A 93 -15.05 -21.13 3.64
N LEU A 94 -13.77 -20.87 3.38
CA LEU A 94 -12.67 -21.79 3.68
C LEU A 94 -12.16 -21.65 5.13
N ILE A 95 -11.99 -20.40 5.57
CA ILE A 95 -11.49 -20.06 6.91
C ILE A 95 -12.55 -19.18 7.59
N PRO A 96 -13.45 -19.77 8.39
CA PRO A 96 -14.50 -19.00 9.08
C PRO A 96 -13.92 -17.89 9.95
N ASN A 97 -14.64 -16.77 10.02
CA ASN A 97 -14.28 -15.58 10.82
C ASN A 97 -13.07 -14.76 10.32
N THR A 98 -12.59 -14.97 9.11
CA THR A 98 -11.55 -14.09 8.53
C THR A 98 -12.08 -12.68 8.26
N ASN A 99 -13.39 -12.51 8.01
CA ASN A 99 -14.05 -11.20 7.86
C ASN A 99 -13.26 -10.21 6.97
N ARG A 100 -12.80 -10.64 5.79
CA ARG A 100 -11.96 -9.88 4.85
C ARG A 100 -10.52 -9.63 5.33
N SER A 101 -10.12 -10.08 6.52
CA SER A 101 -8.85 -9.70 7.14
C SER A 101 -7.66 -10.61 6.79
N PHE A 102 -7.83 -11.60 5.92
CA PHE A 102 -6.83 -12.62 5.62
C PHE A 102 -5.42 -12.03 5.34
N PHE A 103 -5.32 -11.05 4.45
CA PHE A 103 -4.03 -10.41 4.15
C PHE A 103 -3.48 -9.60 5.32
N ALA A 104 -4.37 -8.98 6.11
CA ALA A 104 -3.95 -8.24 7.29
C ALA A 104 -3.41 -9.19 8.38
N ASP A 105 -4.03 -10.35 8.57
CA ASP A 105 -3.55 -11.38 9.50
C ASP A 105 -2.18 -11.92 9.06
N ILE A 106 -1.97 -12.17 7.77
CA ILE A 106 -0.65 -12.54 7.22
C ILE A 106 0.38 -11.43 7.47
N LEU A 107 0.03 -10.17 7.21
CA LEU A 107 0.95 -9.06 7.42
C LEU A 107 1.37 -8.95 8.89
N VAL A 108 0.40 -9.00 9.81
CA VAL A 108 0.66 -8.94 11.26
C VAL A 108 1.57 -10.09 11.71
N SER A 109 1.37 -11.32 11.19
CA SER A 109 2.22 -12.47 11.52
C SER A 109 3.69 -12.32 11.09
N ARG A 110 3.98 -11.41 10.17
CA ARG A 110 5.35 -11.12 9.67
C ARG A 110 6.05 -10.02 10.44
N ILE A 111 5.35 -9.32 11.33
CA ILE A 111 5.93 -8.24 12.12
C ILE A 111 6.82 -8.83 13.22
N ILE A 112 8.09 -8.48 13.16
CA ILE A 112 9.08 -8.85 14.20
C ILE A 112 9.16 -7.69 15.19
N PRO A 113 9.05 -7.93 16.51
CA PRO A 113 9.19 -6.90 17.52
C PRO A 113 10.49 -6.10 17.36
N ASN A 114 10.44 -4.80 17.63
CA ASN A 114 11.56 -3.86 17.57
C ASN A 114 12.15 -3.58 16.18
N LYS A 115 11.63 -4.17 15.13
CA LYS A 115 11.95 -3.76 13.76
C LYS A 115 11.07 -2.60 13.30
N LYS A 116 11.59 -1.83 12.33
CA LYS A 116 10.89 -0.70 11.71
C LYS A 116 10.30 -1.13 10.37
N TYR A 117 9.00 -0.89 10.17
CA TYR A 117 8.31 -1.27 8.94
C TYR A 117 7.57 -0.11 8.29
N VAL A 118 7.62 -0.04 6.97
CA VAL A 118 6.77 0.83 6.17
C VAL A 118 5.80 -0.01 5.34
N ILE A 119 4.51 0.36 5.37
CA ILE A 119 3.42 -0.26 4.63
C ILE A 119 2.84 0.81 3.70
N SER A 120 3.01 0.67 2.37
CA SER A 120 2.60 1.70 1.39
C SER A 120 1.29 1.38 0.65
N ASP A 121 0.62 0.29 1.01
CA ASP A 121 -0.58 -0.18 0.33
C ASP A 121 -1.80 -0.35 1.25
N LEU A 122 -1.86 0.41 2.34
CA LEU A 122 -3.05 0.47 3.21
C LEU A 122 -4.21 1.12 2.45
N ARG A 123 -5.31 0.38 2.26
CA ARG A 123 -6.46 0.82 1.46
C ARG A 123 -7.81 0.61 2.13
N PHE A 124 -7.93 -0.44 2.93
CA PHE A 124 -9.22 -0.87 3.48
C PHE A 124 -9.33 -0.61 4.97
N LEU A 125 -10.55 -0.27 5.42
CA LEU A 125 -10.82 -0.04 6.83
C LEU A 125 -10.56 -1.29 7.68
N HIS A 126 -10.85 -2.48 7.15
CA HIS A 126 -10.59 -3.74 7.87
C HIS A 126 -9.09 -4.04 8.02
N GLU A 127 -8.23 -3.58 7.10
CA GLU A 127 -6.76 -3.65 7.25
C GLU A 127 -6.32 -2.74 8.40
N TYR A 128 -6.83 -1.49 8.42
CA TYR A 128 -6.58 -0.55 9.52
C TYR A 128 -7.01 -1.13 10.87
N GLU A 129 -8.21 -1.68 10.97
CA GLU A 129 -8.73 -2.26 12.22
C GLU A 129 -7.82 -3.34 12.81
N LYS A 130 -7.14 -4.11 11.97
CA LYS A 130 -6.19 -5.14 12.40
C LYS A 130 -4.85 -4.59 12.90
N ILE A 131 -4.40 -3.46 12.35
CA ILE A 131 -3.07 -2.91 12.67
C ILE A 131 -3.12 -1.74 13.66
N LYS A 132 -4.28 -1.09 13.87
CA LYS A 132 -4.41 0.12 14.70
C LYS A 132 -3.94 -0.05 16.16
N GLY A 133 -3.94 -1.28 16.68
CA GLY A 133 -3.46 -1.60 18.03
C GLY A 133 -1.94 -1.74 18.15
N LEU A 134 -1.22 -1.68 17.04
CA LEU A 134 0.24 -1.74 17.01
C LEU A 134 0.84 -0.35 17.28
N ASN A 135 2.14 -0.30 17.53
CA ASN A 135 2.86 0.98 17.61
C ASN A 135 3.06 1.59 16.21
N ILE A 136 1.97 2.14 15.67
CA ILE A 136 1.83 2.57 14.29
C ILE A 136 1.38 4.02 14.17
N ILE A 137 1.88 4.71 13.15
CA ILE A 137 1.32 5.96 12.66
C ILE A 137 0.84 5.79 11.22
N ILE A 138 -0.26 6.45 10.86
CA ILE A 138 -0.83 6.40 9.53
C ILE A 138 -0.74 7.77 8.89
N ILE A 139 -0.20 7.80 7.67
CA ILE A 139 0.00 9.01 6.87
C ILE A 139 -0.82 8.88 5.59
N LYS A 140 -1.70 9.84 5.34
CA LYS A 140 -2.43 9.95 4.09
C LYS A 140 -1.74 10.94 3.16
N VAL A 141 -1.35 10.45 1.99
CA VAL A 141 -0.72 11.29 0.96
C VAL A 141 -1.78 11.85 0.04
N ILE A 142 -1.91 13.17 0.05
CA ILE A 142 -2.84 13.93 -0.79
C ILE A 142 -2.04 14.62 -1.89
N ARG A 143 -2.37 14.32 -3.15
CA ARG A 143 -1.80 15.02 -4.32
C ARG A 143 -2.91 15.79 -5.05
N PRO A 144 -3.01 17.10 -4.88
CA PRO A 144 -4.11 17.89 -5.43
C PRO A 144 -4.27 17.76 -6.94
N SER A 145 -3.16 17.65 -7.69
CA SER A 145 -3.17 17.54 -9.17
C SER A 145 -3.83 16.26 -9.71
N ILE A 146 -4.07 15.24 -8.87
CA ILE A 146 -4.71 13.99 -9.31
C ILE A 146 -6.13 13.80 -8.76
N ILE A 147 -6.60 14.66 -7.88
CA ILE A 147 -7.93 14.54 -7.26
C ILE A 147 -9.02 14.48 -8.34
N ASN A 148 -8.91 15.32 -9.38
CA ASN A 148 -9.87 15.36 -10.49
C ASN A 148 -9.72 14.22 -11.50
N LEU A 149 -8.61 13.46 -11.47
CA LEU A 149 -8.34 12.35 -12.40
C LEU A 149 -8.83 11.01 -11.85
N CYS A 150 -9.03 10.91 -10.54
CA CYS A 150 -9.43 9.66 -9.86
C CYS A 150 -10.95 9.42 -9.87
N ILE A 151 -11.76 10.29 -10.47
CA ILE A 151 -13.24 10.19 -10.47
C ILE A 151 -13.75 8.97 -11.26
N CYS A 152 -12.90 8.28 -12.02
CA CYS A 152 -13.30 7.20 -12.92
C CYS A 152 -12.97 5.77 -12.42
N ASP A 153 -12.37 5.60 -11.24
CA ASP A 153 -12.03 4.28 -10.70
C ASP A 153 -13.02 3.92 -9.58
N ASP A 154 -14.15 3.29 -9.94
CA ASP A 154 -15.24 2.90 -9.03
C ASP A 154 -14.88 1.71 -8.11
N HIS A 155 -13.62 1.27 -8.10
CA HIS A 155 -13.23 0.12 -7.28
C HIS A 155 -13.20 0.51 -5.79
N ILE A 156 -13.84 -0.30 -4.95
CA ILE A 156 -13.97 -0.10 -3.50
C ILE A 156 -12.63 0.22 -2.81
N SER A 157 -11.51 -0.37 -3.30
CA SER A 157 -10.17 -0.13 -2.75
C SER A 157 -9.65 1.29 -2.92
N GLU A 158 -10.27 2.11 -3.78
CA GLU A 158 -9.81 3.47 -4.04
C GLU A 158 -10.55 4.52 -3.18
N ASN A 159 -11.55 4.12 -2.38
CA ASN A 159 -12.41 5.02 -1.60
C ASN A 159 -12.43 4.72 -0.09
N GLU A 160 -12.22 3.47 0.35
CA GLU A 160 -12.32 3.12 1.78
C GLU A 160 -11.23 3.79 2.64
N TYR A 161 -10.04 4.09 2.09
CA TYR A 161 -8.94 4.72 2.83
C TYR A 161 -9.30 6.12 3.36
N GLU A 162 -10.29 6.81 2.77
CA GLU A 162 -10.75 8.12 3.22
C GLU A 162 -11.32 8.09 4.66
N LYS A 163 -11.80 6.92 5.10
CA LYS A 163 -12.38 6.71 6.43
C LYS A 163 -11.34 6.37 7.49
N ILE A 164 -10.07 6.20 7.11
CA ILE A 164 -9.00 5.81 8.02
C ILE A 164 -8.47 7.05 8.76
N PRO A 165 -8.46 7.07 10.10
CA PRO A 165 -7.85 8.15 10.87
C PRO A 165 -6.34 8.24 10.58
N CYS A 166 -5.87 9.39 10.12
CA CYS A 166 -4.49 9.55 9.66
C CYS A 166 -4.01 11.00 9.77
N ILE A 167 -2.72 11.20 9.61
CA ILE A 167 -2.12 12.52 9.44
C ILE A 167 -1.99 12.78 7.93
N ASP A 168 -2.51 13.90 7.48
CA ASP A 168 -2.46 14.27 6.08
C ASP A 168 -1.10 14.91 5.73
N ILE A 169 -0.55 14.51 4.59
CA ILE A 169 0.60 15.18 3.97
C ILE A 169 0.26 15.56 2.53
N ILE A 170 0.57 16.79 2.17
CA ILE A 170 0.31 17.30 0.82
C ILE A 170 1.56 17.09 -0.05
N ASN A 171 1.37 16.35 -1.14
CA ASN A 171 2.38 16.16 -2.19
C ASN A 171 2.10 17.16 -3.33
N HIS A 172 2.72 18.33 -3.25
CA HIS A 172 2.72 19.36 -4.30
C HIS A 172 4.16 19.75 -4.63
N GLY A 173 4.38 20.26 -5.83
CA GLY A 173 5.73 20.66 -6.25
C GLY A 173 6.62 19.51 -6.68
N SER A 174 7.89 19.62 -6.37
CA SER A 174 8.91 18.62 -6.65
C SER A 174 8.90 17.47 -5.62
N ILE A 175 9.70 16.44 -5.88
CA ILE A 175 9.94 15.37 -4.90
C ILE A 175 10.63 15.93 -3.65
N ASP A 176 11.55 16.88 -3.82
CA ASP A 176 12.28 17.48 -2.71
C ASP A 176 11.34 18.28 -1.80
N ASP A 177 10.43 19.09 -2.36
CA ASP A 177 9.39 19.82 -1.60
C ASP A 177 8.51 18.84 -0.81
N TYR A 178 8.13 17.74 -1.43
CA TYR A 178 7.32 16.71 -0.77
C TYR A 178 8.04 16.05 0.40
N ILE A 179 9.32 15.74 0.23
CA ILE A 179 10.14 15.14 1.29
C ILE A 179 10.40 16.15 2.41
N GLU A 180 10.63 17.42 2.10
CA GLU A 180 10.76 18.48 3.09
C GLU A 180 9.48 18.61 3.94
N ASN A 181 8.31 18.58 3.31
CA ASN A 181 7.03 18.56 4.02
C ASN A 181 6.93 17.35 4.98
N PHE A 182 7.40 16.18 4.56
CA PHE A 182 7.44 15.03 5.46
C PHE A 182 8.37 15.25 6.63
N GLU A 183 9.56 15.82 6.44
CA GLU A 183 10.51 16.08 7.53
C GLU A 183 9.97 17.09 8.55
N LEU A 184 9.26 18.12 8.10
CA LEU A 184 8.57 19.07 8.98
C LEU A 184 7.51 18.34 9.83
N LEU A 185 6.72 17.47 9.19
CA LEU A 185 5.71 16.64 9.84
C LEU A 185 6.33 15.67 10.85
N ASN A 186 7.43 15.02 10.45
CA ASN A 186 8.22 14.13 11.32
C ASN A 186 8.72 14.85 12.57
N LYS A 187 9.25 16.06 12.42
CA LYS A 187 9.72 16.90 13.54
C LYS A 187 8.58 17.30 14.47
N TYR A 188 7.44 17.70 13.91
CA TYR A 188 6.28 18.16 14.67
C TYR A 188 5.63 17.03 15.48
N TYR A 189 5.34 15.90 14.85
CA TYR A 189 4.68 14.75 15.48
C TYR A 189 5.65 13.76 16.12
N LYS A 190 6.96 13.97 16.01
CA LYS A 190 8.01 13.06 16.53
C LYS A 190 7.80 11.62 16.04
N ILE A 191 7.55 11.50 14.72
CA ILE A 191 7.22 10.21 14.08
C ILE A 191 8.40 9.26 14.20
N ILE A 192 9.58 9.74 13.85
CA ILE A 192 10.83 8.99 13.84
C ILE A 192 11.82 9.71 14.75
N ASP A 193 12.52 8.95 15.57
CA ASP A 193 13.61 9.51 16.39
C ASP A 193 14.83 9.80 15.52
N ASN A 194 15.26 11.04 15.49
CA ASN A 194 16.43 11.48 14.71
C ASN A 194 17.77 11.21 15.44
N GLN A 195 17.77 10.33 16.46
CA GLN A 195 19.01 9.90 17.09
C GLN A 195 19.64 8.79 16.25
N LEU A 196 20.43 9.17 15.26
CA LEU A 196 21.50 8.40 14.64
C LEU A 196 22.84 9.00 15.06
#